data_6bb69c45ec29ee4b8f6f6d1105b8c495
#
_entry.id   6bb69c45ec29ee4b8f6f6d1105b8c495
#
_cell.length_a   1.000
_cell.length_b   1.000
_cell.length_c   1.000
_cell.angle_alpha   90.00
_cell.angle_beta   90.00
_cell.angle_gamma   90.00
#
_symmetry.space_group_name_H-M   'P 1'
#
loop_
_entity.id
_entity.type
_entity.pdbx_description
1 polymer ?
#
loop_
_entity_poly.entity_id
_entity_poly.type
_entity_poly.pdbx_seq_one_letter_code
_entity_poly.pdbx_strand_id
1 'polypeptide(L)'
;MTLRAVLFDVDFTLCRPGPELSADRYARIAARHGITLDTSRYDDARDAAVLNLKRHPELLHDESIWHRFTEEIFIGMGGQEAIASECATEIEEGWGVSENFELFEDVLPVLEELRRAELRIAVVSNGIRDLQAFVAHHRLDVDAIVDSRSHGRVKPHPTIFQAALVLLAVAPEDAVMVGDSIEEDIEGARALGMRAILIDREERHPDVHERLTDLYGLPAALGLARPT
;
A
#
# COMPACT_ATOMS: atom_id res chain seq x y z
N MET A 1 19.07 4.51 21.13
CA MET A 1 17.81 3.89 20.68
C MET A 1 18.18 2.62 19.94
N THR A 2 17.57 1.51 20.28
CA THR A 2 17.88 0.22 19.63
C THR A 2 16.67 -0.13 18.78
N LEU A 3 16.84 -0.11 17.45
CA LEU A 3 15.78 -0.53 16.52
C LEU A 3 15.38 -1.99 16.82
N ARG A 4 14.08 -2.23 16.94
CA ARG A 4 13.49 -3.54 17.29
C ARG A 4 12.43 -4.02 16.29
N ALA A 5 11.85 -3.11 15.53
CA ALA A 5 10.80 -3.46 14.59
C ALA A 5 10.78 -2.58 13.34
N VAL A 6 10.27 -3.17 12.25
CA VAL A 6 9.96 -2.47 11.00
C VAL A 6 8.49 -2.71 10.68
N LEU A 7 7.74 -1.63 10.46
CA LEU A 7 6.38 -1.65 9.96
C LEU A 7 6.42 -1.30 8.46
N PHE A 8 5.77 -2.09 7.63
CA PHE A 8 5.68 -1.85 6.20
C PHE A 8 4.25 -1.50 5.80
N ASP A 9 4.10 -0.49 4.98
CA ASP A 9 2.96 -0.43 4.08
C ASP A 9 3.03 -1.56 3.05
N VAL A 10 1.94 -1.80 2.30
CA VAL A 10 1.84 -2.94 1.37
C VAL A 10 1.80 -2.49 -0.09
N ASP A 11 0.80 -1.69 -0.46
CA ASP A 11 0.61 -1.28 -1.84
C ASP A 11 1.69 -0.28 -2.28
N PHE A 12 2.29 -0.50 -3.44
CA PHE A 12 3.42 0.28 -4.00
C PHE A 12 4.69 0.30 -3.12
N THR A 13 4.63 -0.25 -1.91
CA THR A 13 5.79 -0.49 -1.03
C THR A 13 6.33 -1.90 -1.20
N LEU A 14 5.52 -2.93 -0.91
CA LEU A 14 5.88 -4.35 -1.03
C LEU A 14 5.37 -4.97 -2.33
N CYS A 15 4.27 -4.49 -2.87
CA CYS A 15 3.68 -5.04 -4.09
C CYS A 15 3.14 -3.96 -5.02
N ARG A 16 2.90 -4.37 -6.25
CA ARG A 16 2.22 -3.58 -7.28
C ARG A 16 1.06 -4.37 -7.88
N PRO A 17 0.07 -3.70 -8.47
CA PRO A 17 -0.93 -4.37 -9.29
C PRO A 17 -0.27 -5.13 -10.43
N GLY A 18 -0.62 -6.40 -10.58
CA GLY A 18 -0.21 -7.23 -11.70
C GLY A 18 -1.04 -6.96 -12.96
N PRO A 19 -0.79 -7.68 -14.07
CA PRO A 19 -1.47 -7.47 -15.35
C PRO A 19 -3.00 -7.54 -15.27
N GLU A 20 -3.53 -8.36 -14.36
CA GLU A 20 -5.00 -8.49 -14.14
C GLU A 20 -5.63 -7.26 -13.46
N LEU A 21 -4.84 -6.30 -12.99
CA LEU A 21 -5.32 -5.04 -12.41
C LEU A 21 -4.93 -3.81 -13.24
N SER A 22 -4.46 -4.03 -14.47
CA SER A 22 -4.00 -2.98 -15.39
C SER A 22 -5.16 -2.34 -16.16
N ALA A 23 -4.84 -1.33 -16.97
CA ALA A 23 -5.75 -0.70 -17.94
C ALA A 23 -6.52 -1.70 -18.81
N ASP A 24 -5.88 -2.85 -19.14
CA ASP A 24 -6.50 -3.89 -19.97
C ASP A 24 -7.69 -4.56 -19.27
N ARG A 25 -7.68 -4.69 -17.95
CA ARG A 25 -8.85 -5.19 -17.22
C ARG A 25 -10.03 -4.25 -17.36
N TYR A 26 -9.81 -2.94 -17.18
CA TYR A 26 -10.84 -1.93 -17.39
C TYR A 26 -11.42 -2.03 -18.81
N ALA A 27 -10.55 -2.12 -19.81
CA ALA A 27 -10.98 -2.25 -21.22
C ALA A 27 -11.75 -3.55 -21.49
N ARG A 28 -11.31 -4.69 -20.93
CA ARG A 28 -12.01 -5.99 -21.07
C ARG A 28 -13.41 -5.97 -20.43
N ILE A 29 -13.54 -5.35 -19.26
CA ILE A 29 -14.83 -5.23 -18.57
C ILE A 29 -15.74 -4.29 -19.36
N ALA A 30 -15.28 -3.10 -19.75
CA ALA A 30 -16.05 -2.15 -20.56
C ALA A 30 -16.55 -2.77 -21.89
N ALA A 31 -15.72 -3.58 -22.55
CA ALA A 31 -16.08 -4.26 -23.79
C ALA A 31 -17.27 -5.22 -23.65
N ARG A 32 -17.46 -5.87 -22.47
CA ARG A 32 -18.65 -6.69 -22.20
C ARG A 32 -19.94 -5.88 -22.20
N HIS A 33 -19.84 -4.59 -21.85
CA HIS A 33 -20.94 -3.63 -21.86
C HIS A 33 -21.02 -2.82 -23.17
N GLY A 34 -20.24 -3.21 -24.20
CA GLY A 34 -20.25 -2.56 -25.52
C GLY A 34 -19.53 -1.20 -25.56
N ILE A 35 -18.67 -0.91 -24.57
CA ILE A 35 -17.91 0.34 -24.47
C ILE A 35 -16.43 0.08 -24.80
N THR A 36 -15.83 1.01 -25.51
CA THR A 36 -14.40 1.04 -25.78
C THR A 36 -13.75 2.12 -24.93
N LEU A 37 -12.82 1.74 -24.06
CA LEU A 37 -12.00 2.67 -23.27
C LEU A 37 -10.69 2.99 -23.99
N ASP A 38 -10.17 4.18 -23.75
CA ASP A 38 -8.83 4.57 -24.16
C ASP A 38 -7.82 4.20 -23.04
N THR A 39 -7.15 3.07 -23.23
CA THR A 39 -6.17 2.57 -22.24
C THR A 39 -4.94 3.47 -22.07
N SER A 40 -4.63 4.33 -23.04
CA SER A 40 -3.52 5.29 -22.93
C SER A 40 -3.79 6.39 -21.90
N ARG A 41 -5.05 6.57 -21.49
CA ARG A 41 -5.46 7.56 -20.48
C ARG A 41 -5.47 7.00 -19.06
N TYR A 42 -5.13 5.74 -18.87
CA TYR A 42 -5.25 5.07 -17.57
C TYR A 42 -4.42 5.76 -16.48
N ASP A 43 -3.15 6.06 -16.74
CA ASP A 43 -2.27 6.66 -15.75
C ASP A 43 -2.74 8.07 -15.37
N ASP A 44 -3.10 8.89 -16.32
CA ASP A 44 -3.65 10.24 -16.08
C ASP A 44 -4.98 10.17 -15.29
N ALA A 45 -5.85 9.21 -15.64
CA ALA A 45 -7.13 9.00 -14.95
C ALA A 45 -6.93 8.53 -13.50
N ARG A 46 -5.98 7.62 -13.29
CA ARG A 46 -5.61 7.14 -11.95
C ARG A 46 -5.05 8.28 -11.08
N ASP A 47 -4.13 9.05 -11.62
CA ASP A 47 -3.50 10.15 -10.88
C ASP A 47 -4.54 11.24 -10.53
N ALA A 48 -5.48 11.52 -11.43
CA ALA A 48 -6.60 12.40 -11.14
C ALA A 48 -7.53 11.85 -10.06
N ALA A 49 -7.85 10.54 -10.10
CA ALA A 49 -8.69 9.89 -9.11
C ALA A 49 -8.02 9.88 -7.72
N VAL A 50 -6.70 9.72 -7.63
CA VAL A 50 -5.94 9.85 -6.37
C VAL A 50 -6.12 11.25 -5.76
N LEU A 51 -6.04 12.31 -6.58
CA LEU A 51 -6.23 13.69 -6.10
C LEU A 51 -7.65 13.97 -5.61
N ASN A 52 -8.63 13.24 -6.12
CA ASN A 52 -10.05 13.38 -5.76
C ASN A 52 -10.45 12.52 -4.55
N LEU A 53 -9.59 11.64 -4.07
CA LEU A 53 -9.88 10.80 -2.92
C LEU A 53 -10.25 11.64 -1.69
N LYS A 54 -11.53 11.59 -1.30
CA LYS A 54 -12.04 12.27 -0.12
C LYS A 54 -12.17 11.26 1.00
N ARG A 55 -11.19 11.26 1.89
CA ARG A 55 -11.23 10.42 3.08
C ARG A 55 -12.28 10.92 4.07
N HIS A 56 -12.79 9.99 4.88
CA HIS A 56 -13.66 10.36 6.00
C HIS A 56 -12.91 11.32 6.94
N PRO A 57 -13.52 12.45 7.39
CA PRO A 57 -12.84 13.44 8.23
C PRO A 57 -12.21 12.86 9.51
N GLU A 58 -12.81 11.80 10.05
CA GLU A 58 -12.32 11.08 11.24
C GLU A 58 -11.42 9.89 10.86
N LEU A 59 -10.99 9.77 9.61
CA LEU A 59 -10.15 8.68 9.10
C LEU A 59 -10.75 7.28 9.37
N LEU A 60 -12.07 7.17 9.27
CA LEU A 60 -12.76 5.88 9.32
C LEU A 60 -12.49 5.11 8.03
N HIS A 61 -12.38 3.78 8.17
CA HIS A 61 -12.35 2.92 7.00
C HIS A 61 -13.69 3.02 6.24
N ASP A 62 -13.63 3.28 4.95
CA ASP A 62 -14.80 3.43 4.08
C ASP A 62 -14.50 2.77 2.71
N GLU A 63 -15.09 1.60 2.49
CA GLU A 63 -14.90 0.86 1.23
C GLU A 63 -15.44 1.62 0.02
N SER A 64 -16.43 2.52 0.21
CA SER A 64 -16.99 3.31 -0.89
C SER A 64 -16.00 4.28 -1.53
N ILE A 65 -14.92 4.61 -0.85
CA ILE A 65 -13.83 5.43 -1.40
C ILE A 65 -13.19 4.72 -2.59
N TRP A 66 -12.91 3.43 -2.46
CA TRP A 66 -12.29 2.62 -3.51
C TRP A 66 -13.24 2.42 -4.70
N HIS A 67 -14.53 2.28 -4.42
CA HIS A 67 -15.55 2.22 -5.46
C HIS A 67 -15.56 3.49 -6.30
N ARG A 68 -15.64 4.66 -5.66
CA ARG A 68 -15.56 5.96 -6.36
C ARG A 68 -14.25 6.14 -7.11
N PHE A 69 -13.14 5.73 -6.52
CA PHE A 69 -11.83 5.76 -7.17
C PHE A 69 -11.83 4.95 -8.48
N THR A 70 -12.38 3.75 -8.45
CA THR A 70 -12.48 2.88 -9.63
C THR A 70 -13.43 3.46 -10.68
N GLU A 71 -14.58 4.02 -10.27
CA GLU A 71 -15.50 4.73 -11.16
C GLU A 71 -14.83 5.92 -11.86
N GLU A 72 -14.08 6.74 -11.12
CA GLU A 72 -13.39 7.92 -11.67
C GLU A 72 -12.33 7.52 -12.69
N ILE A 73 -11.56 6.45 -12.46
CA ILE A 73 -10.63 5.92 -13.45
C ILE A 73 -11.38 5.48 -14.71
N PHE A 74 -12.44 4.69 -14.55
CA PHE A 74 -13.25 4.20 -15.65
C PHE A 74 -13.78 5.35 -16.52
N ILE A 75 -14.35 6.38 -15.89
CA ILE A 75 -14.86 7.60 -16.57
C ILE A 75 -13.71 8.36 -17.22
N GLY A 76 -12.58 8.52 -16.52
CA GLY A 76 -11.38 9.18 -17.02
C GLY A 76 -10.82 8.55 -18.30
N MET A 77 -10.93 7.23 -18.42
CA MET A 77 -10.56 6.48 -19.63
C MET A 77 -11.58 6.61 -20.78
N GLY A 78 -12.67 7.33 -20.60
CA GLY A 78 -13.74 7.53 -21.60
C GLY A 78 -14.96 6.64 -21.38
N GLY A 79 -15.10 6.03 -20.22
CA GLY A 79 -16.28 5.27 -19.82
C GLY A 79 -17.51 6.14 -19.61
N GLN A 80 -18.68 5.53 -19.72
CA GLN A 80 -19.97 6.20 -19.55
C GLN A 80 -20.38 6.20 -18.07
N GLU A 81 -20.77 7.35 -17.52
CA GLU A 81 -21.23 7.49 -16.12
C GLU A 81 -22.40 6.55 -15.80
N ALA A 82 -23.31 6.31 -16.74
CA ALA A 82 -24.50 5.50 -16.51
C ALA A 82 -24.24 4.06 -16.09
N ILE A 83 -23.06 3.50 -16.42
CA ILE A 83 -22.66 2.13 -16.06
C ILE A 83 -21.34 2.08 -15.28
N ALA A 84 -20.80 3.22 -14.90
CA ALA A 84 -19.50 3.28 -14.23
C ALA A 84 -19.50 2.44 -12.93
N SER A 85 -20.56 2.52 -12.13
CA SER A 85 -20.70 1.77 -10.88
C SER A 85 -20.78 0.26 -11.10
N GLU A 86 -21.49 -0.20 -12.13
CA GLU A 86 -21.55 -1.63 -12.48
C GLU A 86 -20.17 -2.14 -12.92
N CYS A 87 -19.49 -1.42 -13.80
CA CYS A 87 -18.14 -1.75 -14.23
C CYS A 87 -17.12 -1.69 -13.07
N ALA A 88 -17.23 -0.69 -12.19
CA ALA A 88 -16.37 -0.57 -11.02
C ALA A 88 -16.49 -1.78 -10.10
N THR A 89 -17.71 -2.26 -9.84
CA THR A 89 -17.95 -3.47 -9.04
C THR A 89 -17.21 -4.69 -9.63
N GLU A 90 -17.30 -4.92 -10.94
CA GLU A 90 -16.60 -6.02 -11.61
C GLU A 90 -15.06 -5.86 -11.59
N ILE A 91 -14.58 -4.62 -11.68
CA ILE A 91 -13.14 -4.32 -11.62
C ILE A 91 -12.60 -4.63 -10.23
N GLU A 92 -13.34 -4.21 -9.17
CA GLU A 92 -12.96 -4.36 -7.78
C GLU A 92 -12.88 -5.83 -7.31
N GLU A 93 -13.66 -6.73 -7.91
CA GLU A 93 -13.50 -8.17 -7.65
C GLU A 93 -12.04 -8.63 -7.82
N GLY A 94 -11.31 -8.04 -8.79
CA GLY A 94 -9.90 -8.33 -9.01
C GLY A 94 -8.97 -7.81 -7.91
N TRP A 95 -9.33 -6.70 -7.26
CA TRP A 95 -8.54 -6.12 -6.18
C TRP A 95 -8.59 -6.94 -4.89
N GLY A 96 -9.59 -7.78 -4.71
CA GLY A 96 -9.69 -8.73 -3.59
C GLY A 96 -8.82 -9.97 -3.77
N VAL A 97 -8.27 -10.23 -4.95
CA VAL A 97 -7.55 -11.46 -5.29
C VAL A 97 -6.05 -11.26 -5.12
N SER A 98 -5.44 -11.99 -4.17
CA SER A 98 -4.01 -11.83 -3.82
C SER A 98 -3.06 -12.15 -4.98
N GLU A 99 -3.43 -13.10 -5.84
CA GLU A 99 -2.69 -13.53 -7.03
C GLU A 99 -2.54 -12.42 -8.08
N ASN A 100 -3.41 -11.41 -8.04
CA ASN A 100 -3.39 -10.29 -8.98
C ASN A 100 -2.34 -9.22 -8.60
N PHE A 101 -1.62 -9.41 -7.52
CA PHE A 101 -0.54 -8.53 -7.08
C PHE A 101 0.81 -9.22 -7.19
N GLU A 102 1.80 -8.46 -7.63
CA GLU A 102 3.18 -8.92 -7.75
C GLU A 102 4.05 -8.26 -6.69
N LEU A 103 4.78 -9.05 -5.90
CA LEU A 103 5.82 -8.48 -5.04
C LEU A 103 6.93 -7.84 -5.88
N PHE A 104 7.48 -6.75 -5.38
CA PHE A 104 8.75 -6.27 -5.91
C PHE A 104 9.87 -7.27 -5.57
N GLU A 105 10.86 -7.35 -6.43
CA GLU A 105 11.95 -8.34 -6.34
C GLU A 105 12.82 -8.21 -5.08
N ASP A 106 12.85 -7.01 -4.50
CA ASP A 106 13.62 -6.68 -3.31
C ASP A 106 12.94 -7.10 -1.98
N VAL A 107 11.66 -7.44 -2.01
CA VAL A 107 10.86 -7.67 -0.79
C VAL A 107 11.35 -8.87 0.00
N LEU A 108 11.30 -10.06 -0.61
CA LEU A 108 11.64 -11.29 0.12
C LEU A 108 13.10 -11.30 0.59
N PRO A 109 14.11 -10.89 -0.23
CA PRO A 109 15.48 -10.80 0.25
C PRO A 109 15.67 -9.87 1.43
N VAL A 110 15.01 -8.70 1.40
CA VAL A 110 15.14 -7.72 2.48
C VAL A 110 14.42 -8.17 3.76
N LEU A 111 13.21 -8.72 3.67
CA LEU A 111 12.54 -9.29 4.84
C LEU A 111 13.39 -10.37 5.52
N GLU A 112 14.03 -11.24 4.73
CA GLU A 112 14.95 -12.27 5.26
C GLU A 112 16.18 -11.64 5.96
N GLU A 113 16.74 -10.56 5.42
CA GLU A 113 17.86 -9.84 6.05
C GLU A 113 17.44 -9.20 7.37
N LEU A 114 16.26 -8.57 7.44
CA LEU A 114 15.70 -8.00 8.66
C LEU A 114 15.46 -9.09 9.73
N ARG A 115 14.98 -10.26 9.31
CA ARG A 115 14.81 -11.42 10.20
C ARG A 115 16.13 -11.92 10.78
N ARG A 116 17.18 -12.00 9.95
CA ARG A 116 18.52 -12.36 10.46
C ARG A 116 19.07 -11.35 11.46
N ALA A 117 18.65 -10.09 11.36
CA ALA A 117 18.98 -9.04 12.32
C ALA A 117 18.05 -9.06 13.55
N GLU A 118 17.22 -10.09 13.71
CA GLU A 118 16.28 -10.29 14.83
C GLU A 118 15.24 -9.16 14.97
N LEU A 119 14.95 -8.43 13.89
CA LEU A 119 13.91 -7.42 13.87
C LEU A 119 12.52 -8.05 13.72
N ARG A 120 11.56 -7.51 14.46
CA ARG A 120 10.14 -7.83 14.29
C ARG A 120 9.59 -7.09 13.09
N ILE A 121 8.67 -7.72 12.37
CA ILE A 121 8.11 -7.17 11.13
C ILE A 121 6.59 -7.14 11.23
N ALA A 122 6.00 -6.00 10.90
CA ALA A 122 4.55 -5.87 10.71
C ALA A 122 4.22 -5.33 9.32
N VAL A 123 3.04 -5.67 8.83
CA VAL A 123 2.41 -4.98 7.70
C VAL A 123 1.21 -4.17 8.17
N VAL A 124 1.07 -2.93 7.66
CA VAL A 124 0.00 -1.99 8.02
C VAL A 124 -0.57 -1.39 6.74
N SER A 125 -1.78 -1.77 6.35
CA SER A 125 -2.35 -1.40 5.04
C SER A 125 -3.70 -0.69 5.14
N ASN A 126 -3.88 0.31 4.27
CA ASN A 126 -5.18 0.93 3.96
C ASN A 126 -5.75 0.27 2.71
N GLY A 127 -6.62 -0.72 2.84
CA GLY A 127 -7.12 -1.41 1.65
C GLY A 127 -8.39 -2.22 1.91
N ILE A 128 -8.93 -2.79 0.84
CA ILE A 128 -10.15 -3.60 0.87
C ILE A 128 -9.86 -5.10 0.81
N ARG A 129 -8.63 -5.51 0.47
CA ARG A 129 -8.27 -6.93 0.35
C ARG A 129 -8.17 -7.62 1.71
N ASP A 130 -8.33 -8.93 1.72
CA ASP A 130 -7.95 -9.77 2.85
C ASP A 130 -6.42 -9.81 2.97
N LEU A 131 -5.88 -9.00 3.90
CA LEU A 131 -4.44 -8.87 4.10
C LEU A 131 -3.82 -10.15 4.67
N GLN A 132 -4.57 -10.95 5.43
CA GLN A 132 -4.12 -12.25 5.93
C GLN A 132 -3.91 -13.24 4.76
N ALA A 133 -4.89 -13.30 3.84
CA ALA A 133 -4.79 -14.11 2.64
C ALA A 133 -3.63 -13.67 1.74
N PHE A 134 -3.42 -12.34 1.60
CA PHE A 134 -2.30 -11.77 0.86
C PHE A 134 -0.94 -12.19 1.44
N VAL A 135 -0.75 -12.03 2.75
CA VAL A 135 0.48 -12.41 3.45
C VAL A 135 0.75 -13.92 3.30
N ALA A 136 -0.29 -14.75 3.44
CA ALA A 136 -0.17 -16.20 3.28
C ALA A 136 0.18 -16.60 1.84
N HIS A 137 -0.48 -16.00 0.83
CA HIS A 137 -0.24 -16.26 -0.59
C HIS A 137 1.22 -15.97 -0.98
N HIS A 138 1.70 -14.79 -0.61
CA HIS A 138 3.06 -14.35 -0.90
C HIS A 138 4.12 -14.88 0.06
N ARG A 139 3.72 -15.66 1.08
CA ARG A 139 4.60 -16.26 2.10
C ARG A 139 5.47 -15.23 2.81
N LEU A 140 4.89 -14.07 3.11
CA LEU A 140 5.61 -13.04 3.84
C LEU A 140 5.80 -13.47 5.31
N ASP A 141 7.04 -13.50 5.75
CA ASP A 141 7.37 -13.81 7.16
C ASP A 141 7.25 -12.54 8.01
N VAL A 142 6.06 -12.33 8.58
CA VAL A 142 5.73 -11.16 9.40
C VAL A 142 5.15 -11.58 10.76
N ASP A 143 5.39 -10.77 11.81
CA ASP A 143 4.93 -11.03 13.17
C ASP A 143 3.54 -10.44 13.44
N ALA A 144 3.15 -9.40 12.71
CA ALA A 144 1.87 -8.74 12.89
C ALA A 144 1.29 -8.25 11.56
N ILE A 145 -0.04 -8.31 11.47
CA ILE A 145 -0.81 -7.85 10.31
C ILE A 145 -1.91 -6.94 10.84
N VAL A 146 -1.95 -5.69 10.35
CA VAL A 146 -2.98 -4.71 10.69
C VAL A 146 -3.51 -4.11 9.40
N ASP A 147 -4.80 -4.30 9.17
CA ASP A 147 -5.50 -3.70 8.03
C ASP A 147 -6.58 -2.73 8.50
N SER A 148 -6.84 -1.69 7.72
CA SER A 148 -7.80 -0.66 8.05
C SER A 148 -9.23 -1.19 8.12
N ARG A 149 -9.56 -2.25 7.38
CA ARG A 149 -10.90 -2.84 7.34
C ARG A 149 -11.28 -3.45 8.69
N SER A 150 -10.42 -4.32 9.24
CA SER A 150 -10.66 -4.93 10.55
C SER A 150 -10.39 -3.96 11.71
N HIS A 151 -9.47 -2.99 11.54
CA HIS A 151 -9.16 -1.99 12.55
C HIS A 151 -10.24 -0.89 12.65
N GLY A 152 -10.91 -0.56 11.54
CA GLY A 152 -11.93 0.49 11.45
C GLY A 152 -11.40 1.91 11.25
N ARG A 153 -10.07 2.11 11.21
CA ARG A 153 -9.41 3.40 10.92
C ARG A 153 -8.33 3.21 9.87
N VAL A 154 -8.12 4.24 9.05
CA VAL A 154 -7.07 4.25 8.02
C VAL A 154 -5.86 5.06 8.50
N LYS A 155 -4.66 4.77 7.98
CA LYS A 155 -3.51 5.67 8.08
C LYS A 155 -3.89 7.03 7.45
N PRO A 156 -3.45 8.15 8.02
CA PRO A 156 -2.49 8.32 9.11
C PRO A 156 -3.08 8.32 10.53
N HIS A 157 -4.29 7.77 10.77
CA HIS A 157 -4.85 7.75 12.12
C HIS A 157 -3.89 7.00 13.10
N PRO A 158 -3.54 7.60 14.26
CA PRO A 158 -2.49 7.04 15.13
C PRO A 158 -2.80 5.64 15.64
N THR A 159 -4.07 5.28 15.82
CA THR A 159 -4.44 4.00 16.42
C THR A 159 -4.09 2.79 15.55
N ILE A 160 -4.01 2.93 14.22
CA ILE A 160 -3.65 1.81 13.34
C ILE A 160 -2.17 1.43 13.51
N PHE A 161 -1.28 2.42 13.67
CA PHE A 161 0.13 2.19 13.99
C PHE A 161 0.30 1.65 15.40
N GLN A 162 -0.44 2.21 16.38
CA GLN A 162 -0.43 1.73 17.76
C GLN A 162 -0.86 0.27 17.85
N ALA A 163 -1.84 -0.18 17.08
CA ALA A 163 -2.23 -1.58 17.01
C ALA A 163 -1.06 -2.49 16.59
N ALA A 164 -0.31 -2.11 15.55
CA ALA A 164 0.87 -2.85 15.12
C ALA A 164 1.97 -2.86 16.20
N LEU A 165 2.26 -1.71 16.81
CA LEU A 165 3.25 -1.59 17.88
C LEU A 165 2.92 -2.46 19.11
N VAL A 166 1.63 -2.51 19.48
CA VAL A 166 1.14 -3.37 20.58
C VAL A 166 1.33 -4.85 20.24
N LEU A 167 0.97 -5.28 19.03
CA LEU A 167 1.17 -6.66 18.58
C LEU A 167 2.65 -7.05 18.56
N LEU A 168 3.51 -6.13 18.16
CA LEU A 168 4.96 -6.34 18.17
C LEU A 168 5.59 -6.18 19.56
N ALA A 169 4.89 -5.68 20.56
CA ALA A 169 5.40 -5.32 21.88
C ALA A 169 6.65 -4.44 21.82
N VAL A 170 6.59 -3.34 21.03
CA VAL A 170 7.66 -2.35 20.88
C VAL A 170 7.13 -0.94 21.11
N ALA A 171 8.00 -0.04 21.55
CA ALA A 171 7.70 1.39 21.66
C ALA A 171 7.88 2.08 20.30
N PRO A 172 7.16 3.20 20.03
CA PRO A 172 7.29 3.92 18.77
C PRO A 172 8.73 4.29 18.41
N GLU A 173 9.51 4.75 19.38
CA GLU A 173 10.91 5.15 19.21
C GLU A 173 11.88 4.01 18.87
N ASP A 174 11.47 2.75 19.08
CA ASP A 174 12.21 1.54 18.72
C ASP A 174 11.74 0.91 17.41
N ALA A 175 10.84 1.57 16.69
CA ALA A 175 10.27 1.11 15.42
C ALA A 175 10.51 2.11 14.29
N VAL A 176 10.51 1.61 13.06
CA VAL A 176 10.53 2.42 11.84
C VAL A 176 9.34 2.04 10.96
N MET A 177 8.68 3.04 10.39
CA MET A 177 7.69 2.85 9.32
C MET A 177 8.37 2.99 7.96
N VAL A 178 8.04 2.10 7.04
CA VAL A 178 8.50 2.11 5.65
C VAL A 178 7.27 2.07 4.76
N GLY A 179 7.07 3.08 3.94
CA GLY A 179 5.90 3.20 3.07
C GLY A 179 6.11 4.20 1.94
N ASP A 180 5.18 4.24 0.98
CA ASP A 180 5.26 5.08 -0.22
C ASP A 180 4.49 6.41 -0.10
N SER A 181 3.61 6.54 0.90
CA SER A 181 2.78 7.73 1.09
C SER A 181 3.37 8.67 2.13
N ILE A 182 3.67 9.93 1.70
CA ILE A 182 4.17 10.95 2.64
C ILE A 182 3.15 11.20 3.74
N GLU A 183 1.88 11.41 3.40
CA GLU A 183 0.83 11.74 4.37
C GLU A 183 0.48 10.53 5.26
N GLU A 184 0.20 9.38 4.64
CA GLU A 184 -0.31 8.21 5.37
C GLU A 184 0.75 7.53 6.22
N ASP A 185 1.94 7.31 5.65
CA ASP A 185 2.99 6.51 6.28
C ASP A 185 3.98 7.38 7.03
N ILE A 186 4.53 8.40 6.34
CA ILE A 186 5.67 9.14 6.88
C ILE A 186 5.22 10.11 7.96
N GLU A 187 4.25 10.99 7.66
CA GLU A 187 3.75 11.97 8.62
C GLU A 187 2.97 11.27 9.75
N GLY A 188 2.15 10.26 9.41
CA GLY A 188 1.40 9.48 10.40
C GLY A 188 2.30 8.80 11.42
N ALA A 189 3.38 8.14 10.99
CA ALA A 189 4.34 7.49 11.89
C ALA A 189 5.15 8.51 12.71
N ARG A 190 5.63 9.60 12.08
CA ARG A 190 6.38 10.66 12.75
C ARG A 190 5.56 11.36 13.83
N ALA A 191 4.26 11.52 13.64
CA ALA A 191 3.36 12.09 14.65
C ALA A 191 3.31 11.25 15.95
N LEU A 192 3.67 9.96 15.88
CA LEU A 192 3.80 9.06 17.03
C LEU A 192 5.23 8.96 17.59
N GLY A 193 6.18 9.69 17.02
CA GLY A 193 7.59 9.60 17.40
C GLY A 193 8.36 8.42 16.80
N MET A 194 7.78 7.75 15.80
CA MET A 194 8.48 6.73 15.01
C MET A 194 9.42 7.39 14.00
N ARG A 195 10.53 6.74 13.70
CA ARG A 195 11.28 7.00 12.47
C ARG A 195 10.45 6.54 11.27
N ALA A 196 10.58 7.24 10.12
CA ALA A 196 9.87 6.86 8.90
C ALA A 196 10.74 7.07 7.67
N ILE A 197 10.74 6.08 6.77
CA ILE A 197 11.52 6.06 5.52
C ILE A 197 10.55 5.94 4.35
N LEU A 198 10.63 6.88 3.42
CA LEU A 198 9.84 6.87 2.19
C LEU A 198 10.43 5.87 1.19
N ILE A 199 9.58 5.00 0.65
CA ILE A 199 9.90 4.21 -0.56
C ILE A 199 9.33 4.94 -1.76
N ASP A 200 10.19 5.53 -2.56
CA ASP A 200 9.84 6.34 -3.72
C ASP A 200 10.36 5.68 -5.00
N ARG A 201 9.72 4.60 -5.40
CA ARG A 201 10.13 3.74 -6.51
C ARG A 201 10.12 4.45 -7.86
N GLU A 202 9.34 5.50 -7.98
CA GLU A 202 9.18 6.29 -9.20
C GLU A 202 9.93 7.64 -9.15
N GLU A 203 10.71 7.87 -8.08
CA GLU A 203 11.52 9.08 -7.89
C GLU A 203 10.74 10.41 -7.96
N ARG A 204 9.49 10.38 -7.47
CA ARG A 204 8.57 11.54 -7.49
C ARG A 204 8.92 12.59 -6.42
N HIS A 205 9.63 12.19 -5.37
CA HIS A 205 9.87 13.00 -4.16
C HIS A 205 11.38 13.17 -3.85
N PRO A 206 12.19 13.72 -4.79
CA PRO A 206 13.64 13.79 -4.64
C PRO A 206 14.11 14.63 -3.44
N ASP A 207 13.26 15.52 -2.95
CA ASP A 207 13.59 16.43 -1.83
C ASP A 207 13.35 15.81 -0.44
N VAL A 208 12.77 14.61 -0.36
CA VAL A 208 12.56 13.92 0.93
C VAL A 208 13.88 13.31 1.42
N HIS A 209 14.32 13.72 2.62
CA HIS A 209 15.64 13.36 3.14
C HIS A 209 15.80 11.87 3.45
N GLU A 210 14.82 11.23 4.12
CA GLU A 210 14.83 9.79 4.40
C GLU A 210 14.02 9.06 3.34
N ARG A 211 14.64 8.83 2.18
CA ARG A 211 14.03 8.24 0.99
C ARG A 211 14.92 7.14 0.41
N LEU A 212 14.30 6.08 -0.05
CA LEU A 212 14.92 5.00 -0.81
C LEU A 212 14.11 4.77 -2.10
N THR A 213 14.76 4.39 -3.17
CA THR A 213 14.10 4.03 -4.45
C THR A 213 13.73 2.56 -4.52
N ASP A 214 14.29 1.76 -3.62
CA ASP A 214 14.00 0.33 -3.45
C ASP A 214 14.27 -0.10 -2.00
N LEU A 215 13.90 -1.33 -1.66
CA LEU A 215 14.14 -1.87 -0.32
C LEU A 215 15.57 -2.38 -0.11
N TYR A 216 16.35 -2.62 -1.16
CA TYR A 216 17.74 -3.11 -1.00
C TYR A 216 18.60 -2.13 -0.19
N GLY A 217 18.26 -0.84 -0.22
CA GLY A 217 18.94 0.18 0.60
C GLY A 217 18.53 0.18 2.06
N LEU A 218 17.43 -0.50 2.44
CA LEU A 218 16.84 -0.41 3.78
C LEU A 218 17.76 -0.95 4.88
N PRO A 219 18.40 -2.13 4.78
CA PRO A 219 19.29 -2.61 5.84
C PRO A 219 20.41 -1.62 6.17
N ALA A 220 21.02 -1.01 5.15
CA ALA A 220 22.05 0.01 5.34
C ALA A 220 21.50 1.28 5.99
N ALA A 221 20.31 1.75 5.57
CA ALA A 221 19.64 2.92 6.16
C ALA A 221 19.27 2.70 7.62
N LEU A 222 19.03 1.43 8.03
CA LEU A 222 18.77 1.03 9.41
C LEU A 222 20.05 0.83 10.23
N GLY A 223 21.22 0.93 9.61
CA GLY A 223 22.52 0.70 10.27
C GLY A 223 22.82 -0.78 10.55
N LEU A 224 22.16 -1.69 9.83
CA LEU A 224 22.45 -3.11 9.94
C LEU A 224 23.75 -3.43 9.21
N ALA A 225 24.65 -4.18 9.87
CA ALA A 225 25.89 -4.62 9.25
C ALA A 225 25.57 -5.58 8.08
N ARG A 226 26.21 -5.39 6.93
CA ARG A 226 26.13 -6.40 5.88
C ARG A 226 26.71 -7.72 6.40
N PRO A 227 26.04 -8.86 6.19
CA PRO A 227 26.66 -10.15 6.47
C PRO A 227 27.95 -10.25 5.64
N THR A 228 29.04 -10.53 6.33
CA THR A 228 30.38 -10.78 5.75
C THR A 228 30.40 -12.10 4.98
#